data_2c71ea83871fd4c23b7de8a439dc7708
#
_entry.id   2c71ea83871fd4c23b7de8a439dc7708
#
_cell.length_a   1.000
_cell.length_b   1.000
_cell.length_c   1.000
_cell.angle_alpha   90.00
_cell.angle_beta   90.00
_cell.angle_gamma   90.00
#
_symmetry.space_group_name_H-M   'P 1'
#
loop_
_entity.id
_entity.type
_entity.pdbx_description
1 polymer ?
#
loop_
_entity_poly.entity_id
_entity_poly.type
_entity_poly.pdbx_seq_one_letter_code
_entity_poly.pdbx_strand_id
1 'polypeptide(L)'
;MATVIRDVSGSELRLFGEIVARLERLGAETDARAVIFNDVIRLLRGDFGASYVWNARKNLFDEAVSFNMAPSNLRRYEEWYQFRDPMTFELRARRRATLVDEVIPRGKLVRTEFYNDFLARDGLHHGVNIFIFEGNRDLGDFRIWRAKGRPEFCTRDLDLLDALEPHLRRALLRGSGALTPREGEIAALVARGCTDRDIARILGIGFGTVRTHITKAMSKTGCANRAELAAAIARRW
;
A
#
# COMPACT_ATOMS: atom_id res chain seq x y z
N MET A 1 22.36 13.50 -9.00
CA MET A 1 22.04 14.94 -9.12
C MET A 1 21.03 15.27 -8.04
N ALA A 2 21.18 16.40 -7.34
CA ALA A 2 20.18 16.84 -6.37
C ALA A 2 18.92 17.31 -7.10
N THR A 3 17.76 16.73 -6.80
CA THR A 3 16.48 17.19 -7.33
C THR A 3 16.12 18.51 -6.68
N VAL A 4 15.93 19.55 -7.47
CA VAL A 4 15.46 20.86 -6.99
C VAL A 4 13.95 20.90 -7.14
N ILE A 5 13.23 20.75 -6.04
CA ILE A 5 11.77 20.85 -6.05
C ILE A 5 11.39 22.33 -6.09
N ARG A 6 10.67 22.74 -7.14
CA ARG A 6 10.17 24.10 -7.32
C ARG A 6 8.71 24.21 -6.90
N ASP A 7 8.26 25.42 -6.62
CA ASP A 7 6.84 25.76 -6.34
C ASP A 7 6.23 25.01 -5.14
N VAL A 8 7.04 24.80 -4.09
CA VAL A 8 6.61 24.24 -2.81
C VAL A 8 6.41 25.37 -1.81
N SER A 9 5.22 25.44 -1.22
CA SER A 9 4.91 26.40 -0.16
C SER A 9 5.61 26.04 1.16
N GLY A 10 5.80 27.01 2.06
CA GLY A 10 6.35 26.75 3.40
C GLY A 10 5.51 25.78 4.23
N SER A 11 4.19 25.73 4.02
CA SER A 11 3.30 24.73 4.68
C SER A 11 3.51 23.31 4.15
N GLU A 12 3.74 23.18 2.85
CA GLU A 12 4.02 21.88 2.24
C GLU A 12 5.40 21.36 2.63
N LEU A 13 6.39 22.24 2.72
CA LEU A 13 7.71 21.85 3.21
C LEU A 13 7.66 21.38 4.67
N ARG A 14 6.88 22.05 5.52
CA ARG A 14 6.64 21.57 6.90
C ARG A 14 5.96 20.20 6.92
N LEU A 15 4.89 20.04 6.14
CA LEU A 15 4.18 18.75 6.05
C LEU A 15 5.07 17.63 5.54
N PHE A 16 5.92 17.88 4.54
CA PHE A 16 6.93 16.95 4.07
C PHE A 16 7.88 16.53 5.21
N GLY A 17 8.42 17.50 5.95
CA GLY A 17 9.27 17.24 7.12
C GLY A 17 8.58 16.44 8.21
N GLU A 18 7.31 16.72 8.48
CA GLU A 18 6.48 15.97 9.45
C GLU A 18 6.27 14.52 9.01
N ILE A 19 5.97 14.29 7.71
CA ILE A 19 5.87 12.94 7.15
C ILE A 19 7.17 12.16 7.35
N VAL A 20 8.30 12.76 6.98
CA VAL A 20 9.63 12.13 7.13
C VAL A 20 9.91 11.80 8.60
N ALA A 21 9.71 12.75 9.50
CA ALA A 21 9.93 12.57 10.93
C ALA A 21 9.01 11.49 11.53
N ARG A 22 7.76 11.35 11.06
CA ARG A 22 6.85 10.27 11.46
C ARG A 22 7.33 8.93 10.94
N LEU A 23 7.70 8.85 9.66
CA LEU A 23 8.24 7.62 9.06
C LEU A 23 9.48 7.11 9.79
N GLU A 24 10.38 8.00 10.21
CA GLU A 24 11.61 7.63 10.94
C GLU A 24 11.32 7.06 12.34
N ARG A 25 10.27 7.53 12.99
CA ARG A 25 9.86 7.09 14.33
C ARG A 25 8.97 5.86 14.35
N LEU A 26 8.46 5.40 13.20
CA LEU A 26 7.59 4.23 13.15
C LEU A 26 8.35 2.96 13.55
N GLY A 27 7.76 2.22 14.47
CA GLY A 27 8.19 0.87 14.82
C GLY A 27 7.87 -0.15 13.73
N ALA A 28 8.55 -1.30 13.81
CA ALA A 28 8.38 -2.40 12.86
C ALA A 28 6.97 -3.04 12.85
N GLU A 29 6.13 -2.72 13.83
CA GLU A 29 4.80 -3.30 14.00
C GLU A 29 3.69 -2.48 13.33
N THR A 30 4.05 -1.31 12.78
CA THR A 30 3.09 -0.34 12.26
C THR A 30 3.14 -0.33 10.74
N ASP A 31 1.99 -0.47 10.09
CA ASP A 31 1.90 -0.23 8.65
C ASP A 31 2.13 1.26 8.36
N ALA A 32 3.31 1.57 7.83
CA ALA A 32 3.70 2.93 7.50
C ALA A 32 2.72 3.60 6.54
N ARG A 33 2.10 2.83 5.60
CA ARG A 33 1.12 3.34 4.65
C ARG A 33 -0.09 3.90 5.38
N ALA A 34 -0.68 3.11 6.28
CA ALA A 34 -1.87 3.53 7.03
C ALA A 34 -1.63 4.79 7.87
N VAL A 35 -0.41 4.98 8.38
CA VAL A 35 -0.08 6.14 9.25
C VAL A 35 0.06 7.44 8.48
N ILE A 36 0.67 7.40 7.27
CA ILE A 36 1.03 8.64 6.56
C ILE A 36 0.19 8.89 5.31
N PHE A 37 -0.70 7.98 4.94
CA PHE A 37 -1.40 8.02 3.66
C PHE A 37 -2.16 9.34 3.46
N ASN A 38 -2.93 9.76 4.47
CA ASN A 38 -3.67 11.02 4.43
C ASN A 38 -2.76 12.25 4.29
N ASP A 39 -1.60 12.22 4.93
CA ASP A 39 -0.65 13.34 4.86
C ASP A 39 0.02 13.42 3.48
N VAL A 40 0.31 12.28 2.86
CA VAL A 40 0.81 12.23 1.47
C VAL A 40 -0.23 12.76 0.48
N ILE A 41 -1.50 12.35 0.65
CA ILE A 41 -2.60 12.89 -0.17
C ILE A 41 -2.71 14.40 -0.03
N ARG A 42 -2.66 14.93 1.20
CA ARG A 42 -2.68 16.38 1.46
C ARG A 42 -1.48 17.11 0.85
N LEU A 43 -0.28 16.55 0.98
CA LEU A 43 0.95 17.10 0.41
C LEU A 43 0.84 17.26 -1.11
N LEU A 44 0.24 16.29 -1.77
CA LEU A 44 0.02 16.26 -3.22
C LEU A 44 -1.31 16.92 -3.63
N ARG A 45 -2.05 17.53 -2.69
CA ARG A 45 -3.38 18.13 -2.95
C ARG A 45 -4.32 17.16 -3.66
N GLY A 46 -4.23 15.85 -3.33
CA GLY A 46 -5.09 14.80 -3.87
C GLY A 46 -6.47 14.81 -3.22
N ASP A 47 -7.44 14.27 -3.92
CA ASP A 47 -8.83 14.16 -3.45
C ASP A 47 -9.17 12.72 -3.04
N PHE A 48 -8.48 11.72 -3.63
CA PHE A 48 -8.71 10.29 -3.41
C PHE A 48 -7.39 9.55 -3.39
N GLY A 49 -7.40 8.35 -2.82
CA GLY A 49 -6.23 7.49 -2.93
C GLY A 49 -6.48 6.06 -2.47
N ALA A 50 -5.65 5.17 -3.00
CA ALA A 50 -5.53 3.79 -2.57
C ALA A 50 -4.06 3.36 -2.54
N SER A 51 -3.74 2.42 -1.67
CA SER A 51 -2.44 1.81 -1.53
C SER A 51 -2.61 0.31 -1.33
N TYR A 52 -1.85 -0.48 -2.05
CA TYR A 52 -1.88 -1.94 -2.00
C TYR A 52 -0.46 -2.49 -1.88
N VAL A 53 -0.35 -3.78 -1.54
CA VAL A 53 0.87 -4.56 -1.64
C VAL A 53 0.66 -5.68 -2.65
N TRP A 54 1.62 -5.89 -3.54
CA TRP A 54 1.59 -7.02 -4.47
C TRP A 54 1.92 -8.33 -3.76
N ASN A 55 0.96 -9.23 -3.75
CA ASN A 55 1.13 -10.59 -3.24
C ASN A 55 1.52 -11.52 -4.40
N ALA A 56 2.82 -11.78 -4.54
CA ALA A 56 3.33 -12.62 -5.63
C ALA A 56 2.84 -14.07 -5.59
N ARG A 57 2.45 -14.60 -4.41
CA ARG A 57 1.94 -15.96 -4.27
C ARG A 57 0.50 -16.09 -4.77
N LYS A 58 -0.31 -15.07 -4.52
CA LYS A 58 -1.72 -15.03 -4.94
C LYS A 58 -1.87 -14.39 -6.32
N ASN A 59 -0.82 -13.75 -6.84
CA ASN A 59 -0.82 -12.98 -8.08
C ASN A 59 -1.90 -11.89 -8.09
N LEU A 60 -2.01 -11.13 -6.99
CA LEU A 60 -2.98 -10.04 -6.82
C LEU A 60 -2.45 -8.96 -5.86
N PHE A 61 -3.09 -7.80 -5.89
CA PHE A 61 -2.91 -6.74 -4.91
C PHE A 61 -3.85 -6.97 -3.74
N ASP A 62 -3.31 -6.95 -2.50
CA ASP A 62 -4.08 -7.04 -1.25
C ASP A 62 -3.60 -6.00 -0.22
N GLU A 63 -4.09 -6.11 1.02
CA GLU A 63 -3.76 -5.19 2.12
C GLU A 63 -4.07 -3.71 1.81
N ALA A 64 -5.28 -3.43 1.34
CA ALA A 64 -5.70 -2.09 0.95
C ALA A 64 -5.65 -1.07 2.10
N VAL A 65 -5.10 0.10 1.81
CA VAL A 65 -5.29 1.34 2.57
C VAL A 65 -5.93 2.34 1.61
N SER A 66 -6.95 3.07 2.04
CA SER A 66 -7.66 3.98 1.14
C SER A 66 -8.06 5.29 1.81
N PHE A 67 -8.27 6.31 1.00
CA PHE A 67 -8.77 7.62 1.40
C PHE A 67 -9.85 8.08 0.43
N ASN A 68 -11.01 8.47 0.98
CA ASN A 68 -12.13 9.05 0.24
C ASN A 68 -12.64 8.20 -0.95
N MET A 69 -12.54 6.88 -0.84
CA MET A 69 -13.07 5.93 -1.83
C MET A 69 -14.20 5.10 -1.22
N ALA A 70 -15.23 4.82 -2.00
CA ALA A 70 -16.36 4.00 -1.56
C ALA A 70 -15.92 2.56 -1.29
N PRO A 71 -16.24 1.96 -0.11
CA PRO A 71 -15.87 0.58 0.20
C PRO A 71 -16.37 -0.45 -0.82
N SER A 72 -17.54 -0.19 -1.43
CA SER A 72 -18.09 -1.02 -2.49
C SER A 72 -17.25 -0.98 -3.76
N ASN A 73 -16.68 0.18 -4.09
CA ASN A 73 -15.82 0.35 -5.26
C ASN A 73 -14.43 -0.27 -5.04
N LEU A 74 -13.89 -0.17 -3.83
CA LEU A 74 -12.64 -0.87 -3.44
C LEU A 74 -12.79 -2.38 -3.60
N ARG A 75 -13.89 -2.98 -3.10
CA ARG A 75 -14.17 -4.42 -3.30
C ARG A 75 -14.23 -4.80 -4.77
N ARG A 76 -14.85 -3.96 -5.63
CA ARG A 76 -14.87 -4.18 -7.09
C ARG A 76 -13.47 -4.19 -7.69
N TYR A 77 -12.56 -3.32 -7.20
CA TYR A 77 -11.16 -3.37 -7.63
C TYR A 77 -10.52 -4.69 -7.22
N GLU A 78 -10.63 -5.09 -5.95
CA GLU A 78 -10.04 -6.32 -5.41
C GLU A 78 -10.56 -7.58 -6.08
N GLU A 79 -11.86 -7.65 -6.39
CA GLU A 79 -12.50 -8.84 -6.95
C GLU A 79 -12.41 -8.91 -8.48
N TRP A 80 -12.35 -7.78 -9.18
CA TRP A 80 -12.50 -7.73 -10.63
C TRP A 80 -11.50 -6.84 -11.35
N TYR A 81 -11.43 -5.55 -11.01
CA TYR A 81 -10.72 -4.59 -11.82
C TYR A 81 -9.20 -4.68 -11.72
N GLN A 82 -8.62 -5.17 -10.64
CA GLN A 82 -7.18 -5.37 -10.54
C GLN A 82 -6.61 -6.31 -11.62
N PHE A 83 -7.44 -7.23 -12.15
CA PHE A 83 -7.06 -8.16 -13.23
C PHE A 83 -7.30 -7.60 -14.64
N ARG A 84 -7.91 -6.43 -14.72
CA ARG A 84 -8.29 -5.73 -15.96
C ARG A 84 -7.82 -4.29 -16.03
N ASP A 85 -7.03 -3.88 -15.05
CA ASP A 85 -6.45 -2.56 -14.96
C ASP A 85 -5.43 -2.37 -16.11
N PRO A 86 -5.66 -1.44 -17.05
CA PRO A 86 -4.86 -1.32 -18.26
C PRO A 86 -3.52 -0.62 -18.02
N MET A 87 -3.24 -0.14 -16.80
CA MET A 87 -2.10 0.75 -16.54
C MET A 87 -1.23 0.31 -15.36
N THR A 88 -1.77 -0.41 -14.38
CA THR A 88 -1.07 -0.65 -13.10
C THR A 88 0.26 -1.39 -13.29
N PHE A 89 0.35 -2.40 -14.15
CA PHE A 89 1.61 -3.13 -14.36
C PHE A 89 2.66 -2.28 -15.07
N GLU A 90 2.26 -1.41 -16.01
CA GLU A 90 3.18 -0.49 -16.67
C GLU A 90 3.67 0.58 -15.69
N LEU A 91 2.77 1.18 -14.90
CA LEU A 91 3.11 2.13 -13.82
C LEU A 91 4.08 1.50 -12.82
N ARG A 92 3.81 0.25 -12.42
CA ARG A 92 4.66 -0.53 -11.50
C ARG A 92 6.06 -0.78 -12.07
N ALA A 93 6.18 -1.01 -13.36
CA ALA A 93 7.45 -1.24 -14.04
C ALA A 93 8.35 0.01 -14.07
N ARG A 94 7.78 1.20 -13.99
CA ARG A 94 8.53 2.48 -14.00
C ARG A 94 9.40 2.69 -12.76
N ARG A 95 9.04 2.13 -11.61
CA ARG A 95 9.78 2.22 -10.33
C ARG A 95 10.13 3.65 -9.91
N ARG A 96 9.31 4.60 -10.25
CA ARG A 96 9.38 6.04 -9.90
C ARG A 96 7.98 6.62 -9.84
N ALA A 97 7.84 7.81 -9.28
CA ALA A 97 6.61 8.56 -9.41
C ALA A 97 6.27 8.75 -10.90
N THR A 98 5.04 8.41 -11.29
CA THR A 98 4.62 8.40 -12.70
C THR A 98 3.18 8.88 -12.81
N LEU A 99 2.93 9.79 -13.75
CA LEU A 99 1.58 10.21 -14.10
C LEU A 99 0.88 9.08 -14.86
N VAL A 100 -0.40 8.89 -14.60
CA VAL A 100 -1.21 7.91 -15.35
C VAL A 100 -1.17 8.22 -16.85
N ASP A 101 -1.15 9.49 -17.22
CA ASP A 101 -1.15 9.94 -18.63
C ASP A 101 0.16 9.63 -19.37
N GLU A 102 1.27 9.33 -18.65
CA GLU A 102 2.52 8.84 -19.25
C GLU A 102 2.40 7.40 -19.77
N VAL A 103 1.45 6.63 -19.21
CA VAL A 103 1.25 5.22 -19.54
C VAL A 103 0.06 5.04 -20.47
N ILE A 104 -1.05 5.69 -20.17
CA ILE A 104 -2.25 5.65 -20.98
C ILE A 104 -2.78 7.08 -21.20
N PRO A 105 -2.74 7.61 -22.44
CA PRO A 105 -3.26 8.94 -22.72
C PRO A 105 -4.71 9.10 -22.27
N ARG A 106 -5.04 10.24 -21.64
CA ARG A 106 -6.37 10.54 -21.07
C ARG A 106 -7.51 10.19 -22.03
N GLY A 107 -7.40 10.61 -23.30
CA GLY A 107 -8.43 10.35 -24.30
C GLY A 107 -8.67 8.85 -24.59
N LYS A 108 -7.68 7.99 -24.32
CA LYS A 108 -7.84 6.54 -24.38
C LYS A 108 -8.43 5.99 -23.08
N LEU A 109 -7.91 6.43 -21.93
CA LEU A 109 -8.36 5.95 -20.63
C LEU A 109 -9.86 6.16 -20.42
N VAL A 110 -10.39 7.36 -20.70
CA VAL A 110 -11.81 7.69 -20.50
C VAL A 110 -12.78 6.89 -21.39
N ARG A 111 -12.28 6.15 -22.38
CA ARG A 111 -13.07 5.25 -23.23
C ARG A 111 -13.07 3.80 -22.74
N THR A 112 -12.32 3.48 -21.69
CA THR A 112 -12.25 2.12 -21.14
C THR A 112 -13.40 1.83 -20.19
N GLU A 113 -13.78 0.57 -20.07
CA GLU A 113 -14.67 0.08 -19.01
C GLU A 113 -14.09 0.40 -17.63
N PHE A 114 -12.78 0.21 -17.46
CA PHE A 114 -12.06 0.50 -16.21
C PHE A 114 -12.27 1.94 -15.73
N TYR A 115 -12.23 2.91 -16.64
CA TYR A 115 -12.52 4.30 -16.28
C TYR A 115 -13.99 4.50 -15.93
N ASN A 116 -14.91 4.09 -16.81
CA ASN A 116 -16.32 4.41 -16.68
C ASN A 116 -17.00 3.68 -15.52
N ASP A 117 -16.63 2.42 -15.30
CA ASP A 117 -17.29 1.56 -14.33
C ASP A 117 -16.55 1.44 -13.00
N PHE A 118 -15.30 1.93 -12.94
CA PHE A 118 -14.52 1.94 -11.70
C PHE A 118 -14.04 3.35 -11.32
N LEU A 119 -13.14 3.98 -12.10
CA LEU A 119 -12.54 5.25 -11.70
C LEU A 119 -13.58 6.39 -11.59
N ALA A 120 -14.47 6.52 -12.56
CA ALA A 120 -15.47 7.59 -12.60
C ALA A 120 -16.53 7.48 -11.49
N ARG A 121 -16.74 6.30 -10.91
CA ARG A 121 -17.71 6.10 -9.81
C ARG A 121 -17.40 6.91 -8.56
N ASP A 122 -16.13 6.96 -8.19
CA ASP A 122 -15.66 7.79 -7.07
C ASP A 122 -15.17 9.17 -7.54
N GLY A 123 -15.15 9.42 -8.86
CA GLY A 123 -14.70 10.69 -9.43
C GLY A 123 -13.19 10.79 -9.66
N LEU A 124 -12.47 9.67 -9.68
CA LEU A 124 -11.04 9.61 -9.95
C LEU A 124 -10.74 10.00 -11.40
N HIS A 125 -9.94 11.06 -11.61
CA HIS A 125 -9.71 11.56 -12.96
C HIS A 125 -8.23 11.74 -13.32
N HIS A 126 -7.48 12.55 -12.59
CA HIS A 126 -6.04 12.73 -12.78
C HIS A 126 -5.31 11.85 -11.78
N GLY A 127 -4.40 10.99 -12.23
CA GLY A 127 -3.72 10.03 -11.37
C GLY A 127 -2.21 10.17 -11.39
N VAL A 128 -1.59 9.99 -10.21
CA VAL A 128 -0.16 9.81 -10.02
C VAL A 128 0.07 8.61 -9.13
N ASN A 129 1.03 7.77 -9.48
CA ASN A 129 1.35 6.55 -8.74
C ASN A 129 2.84 6.46 -8.47
N ILE A 130 3.18 5.85 -7.33
CA ILE A 130 4.54 5.38 -7.05
C ILE A 130 4.47 3.97 -6.47
N PHE A 131 5.35 3.10 -6.91
CA PHE A 131 5.52 1.73 -6.41
C PHE A 131 6.87 1.61 -5.74
N ILE A 132 6.86 1.14 -4.50
CA ILE A 132 8.05 1.08 -3.64
C ILE A 132 8.62 -0.33 -3.66
N PHE A 133 9.91 -0.45 -3.93
CA PHE A 133 10.60 -1.74 -4.03
C PHE A 133 11.85 -1.81 -3.18
N GLU A 134 12.21 -3.03 -2.76
CA GLU A 134 13.56 -3.38 -2.36
C GLU A 134 14.05 -4.53 -3.25
N GLY A 135 14.99 -4.23 -4.14
CA GLY A 135 15.34 -5.14 -5.21
C GLY A 135 14.15 -5.51 -6.10
N ASN A 136 13.73 -6.75 -6.07
CA ASN A 136 12.54 -7.24 -6.79
C ASN A 136 11.31 -7.43 -5.88
N ARG A 137 11.44 -7.15 -4.59
CA ARG A 137 10.35 -7.26 -3.63
C ARG A 137 9.51 -5.98 -3.66
N ASP A 138 8.22 -6.12 -3.92
CA ASP A 138 7.22 -5.05 -3.77
C ASP A 138 6.94 -4.82 -2.28
N LEU A 139 7.00 -3.57 -1.84
CA LEU A 139 6.74 -3.15 -0.46
C LEU A 139 5.40 -2.44 -0.33
N GLY A 140 4.78 -2.08 -1.45
CA GLY A 140 3.52 -1.36 -1.53
C GLY A 140 3.57 -0.20 -2.50
N ASP A 141 2.43 0.41 -2.72
CA ASP A 141 2.26 1.53 -3.65
C ASP A 141 1.50 2.70 -3.02
N PHE A 142 1.49 3.83 -3.73
CA PHE A 142 0.63 4.98 -3.46
C PHE A 142 0.02 5.43 -4.78
N ARG A 143 -1.29 5.29 -4.91
CA ARG A 143 -2.10 5.67 -6.07
C ARG A 143 -2.98 6.84 -5.64
N ILE A 144 -2.64 8.04 -6.10
CA ILE A 144 -3.28 9.28 -5.67
C ILE A 144 -3.99 9.90 -6.86
N TRP A 145 -5.21 10.38 -6.62
CA TRP A 145 -6.07 10.89 -7.66
C TRP A 145 -6.64 12.25 -7.29
N ARG A 146 -6.85 13.09 -8.33
CA ARG A 146 -7.64 14.31 -8.26
C ARG A 146 -8.92 14.15 -9.06
N ALA A 147 -9.96 14.86 -8.62
CA ALA A 147 -11.25 14.88 -9.30
C ALA A 147 -11.19 15.60 -10.65
N LYS A 148 -12.16 15.34 -11.51
CA LYS A 148 -12.38 16.07 -12.75
C LYS A 148 -12.59 17.56 -12.44
N GLY A 149 -11.87 18.42 -13.18
CA GLY A 149 -11.91 19.88 -12.94
C GLY A 149 -10.87 20.40 -11.95
N ARG A 150 -10.12 19.52 -11.27
CA ARG A 150 -8.93 19.88 -10.52
C ARG A 150 -7.74 20.02 -11.47
N PRO A 151 -6.70 20.81 -11.13
CA PRO A 151 -5.45 20.83 -11.90
C PRO A 151 -4.84 19.44 -11.99
N GLU A 152 -4.22 19.14 -13.12
CA GLU A 152 -3.44 17.90 -13.29
C GLU A 152 -2.24 17.86 -12.34
N PHE A 153 -1.75 16.66 -12.06
CA PHE A 153 -0.45 16.52 -11.38
C PHE A 153 0.67 16.98 -12.32
N CYS A 154 1.72 17.53 -11.76
CA CYS A 154 2.84 18.09 -12.53
C CYS A 154 4.19 17.59 -11.98
N THR A 155 5.28 18.03 -12.60
CA THR A 155 6.66 17.66 -12.20
C THR A 155 6.92 17.88 -10.71
N ARG A 156 6.41 18.97 -10.12
CA ARG A 156 6.50 19.21 -8.67
C ARG A 156 5.94 18.05 -7.85
N ASP A 157 4.78 17.51 -8.25
CA ASP A 157 4.12 16.43 -7.52
C ASP A 157 4.93 15.12 -7.62
N LEU A 158 5.53 14.86 -8.80
CA LEU A 158 6.45 13.75 -9.01
C LEU A 158 7.71 13.87 -8.15
N ASP A 159 8.35 15.05 -8.16
CA ASP A 159 9.55 15.32 -7.38
C ASP A 159 9.33 15.14 -5.88
N LEU A 160 8.17 15.55 -5.36
CA LEU A 160 7.79 15.35 -3.95
C LEU A 160 7.64 13.87 -3.61
N LEU A 161 6.97 13.08 -4.47
CA LEU A 161 6.82 11.64 -4.28
C LEU A 161 8.17 10.91 -4.37
N ASP A 162 9.00 11.24 -5.36
CA ASP A 162 10.30 10.64 -5.53
C ASP A 162 11.25 11.02 -4.37
N ALA A 163 11.14 12.24 -3.82
CA ALA A 163 11.86 12.63 -2.62
C ALA A 163 11.39 11.89 -1.34
N LEU A 164 10.11 11.52 -1.26
CA LEU A 164 9.58 10.72 -0.16
C LEU A 164 9.95 9.23 -0.28
N GLU A 165 10.19 8.71 -1.49
CA GLU A 165 10.40 7.28 -1.74
C GLU A 165 11.45 6.65 -0.82
N PRO A 166 12.66 7.19 -0.63
CA PRO A 166 13.68 6.57 0.22
C PRO A 166 13.25 6.45 1.69
N HIS A 167 12.44 7.38 2.18
CA HIS A 167 11.90 7.37 3.55
C HIS A 167 10.77 6.34 3.68
N LEU A 168 9.88 6.29 2.69
CA LEU A 168 8.82 5.29 2.59
C LEU A 168 9.41 3.88 2.54
N ARG A 169 10.37 3.64 1.65
CA ARG A 169 11.04 2.36 1.51
C ARG A 169 11.67 1.89 2.80
N ARG A 170 12.42 2.76 3.50
CA ARG A 170 13.02 2.41 4.80
C ARG A 170 11.97 2.06 5.85
N ALA A 171 10.87 2.82 5.93
CA ALA A 171 9.80 2.56 6.89
C ALA A 171 9.06 1.25 6.57
N LEU A 172 8.73 1.02 5.30
CA LEU A 172 8.07 -0.20 4.83
C LEU A 172 8.96 -1.44 5.03
N LEU A 173 10.28 -1.33 4.81
CA LEU A 173 11.22 -2.41 5.10
C LEU A 173 11.25 -2.79 6.57
N ARG A 174 11.20 -1.82 7.48
CA ARG A 174 11.11 -2.10 8.92
C ARG A 174 9.82 -2.84 9.27
N GLY A 175 8.69 -2.45 8.65
CA GLY A 175 7.39 -3.10 8.85
C GLY A 175 7.23 -4.44 8.13
N SER A 176 7.99 -4.64 7.04
CA SER A 176 7.87 -5.80 6.17
C SER A 176 8.68 -6.99 6.70
N GLY A 177 8.12 -7.77 7.59
CA GLY A 177 8.78 -8.97 8.13
C GLY A 177 8.78 -9.06 9.64
N ALA A 178 8.51 -7.97 10.35
CA ALA A 178 8.18 -8.04 11.77
C ALA A 178 6.70 -8.40 11.93
N LEU A 179 6.44 -9.42 12.72
CA LEU A 179 5.08 -9.73 13.16
C LEU A 179 4.62 -8.62 14.12
N THR A 180 3.40 -8.16 13.98
CA THR A 180 2.77 -7.36 15.04
C THR A 180 2.69 -8.17 16.33
N PRO A 181 2.53 -7.56 17.53
CA PRO A 181 2.36 -8.29 18.78
C PRO A 181 1.30 -9.37 18.66
N ARG A 182 0.16 -9.05 18.04
CA ARG A 182 -0.95 -9.99 17.88
C ARG A 182 -0.65 -11.12 16.88
N GLU A 183 0.03 -10.84 15.81
CA GLU A 183 0.51 -11.85 14.87
C GLU A 183 1.58 -12.74 15.53
N GLY A 184 2.45 -12.16 16.34
CA GLY A 184 3.46 -12.86 17.12
C GLY A 184 2.86 -13.82 18.15
N GLU A 185 1.88 -13.37 18.93
CA GLU A 185 1.13 -14.21 19.86
C GLU A 185 0.47 -15.40 19.17
N ILE A 186 -0.21 -15.12 18.04
CA ILE A 186 -0.87 -16.17 17.27
C ILE A 186 0.16 -17.14 16.66
N ALA A 187 1.24 -16.63 16.10
CA ALA A 187 2.31 -17.45 15.52
C ALA A 187 3.01 -18.32 16.58
N ALA A 188 3.20 -17.82 17.81
CA ALA A 188 3.71 -18.58 18.94
C ALA A 188 2.76 -19.73 19.33
N LEU A 189 1.45 -19.49 19.35
CA LEU A 189 0.45 -20.54 19.59
C LEU A 189 0.43 -21.56 18.45
N VAL A 190 0.59 -21.13 17.21
CA VAL A 190 0.76 -22.04 16.05
C VAL A 190 1.99 -22.91 16.22
N ALA A 191 3.11 -22.36 16.66
CA ALA A 191 4.35 -23.11 16.92
C ALA A 191 4.20 -24.14 18.05
N ARG A 192 3.30 -23.87 18.99
CA ARG A 192 2.91 -24.84 20.06
C ARG A 192 1.90 -25.90 19.62
N GLY A 193 1.48 -25.91 18.35
CA GLY A 193 0.55 -26.88 17.81
C GLY A 193 -0.94 -26.57 18.05
N CYS A 194 -1.29 -25.40 18.58
CA CYS A 194 -2.69 -25.01 18.80
C CYS A 194 -3.46 -24.95 17.48
N THR A 195 -4.71 -25.43 17.46
CA THR A 195 -5.63 -25.27 16.32
C THR A 195 -6.16 -23.82 16.27
N ASP A 196 -6.74 -23.42 15.13
CA ASP A 196 -7.36 -22.08 15.02
C ASP A 196 -8.50 -21.87 16.02
N ARG A 197 -9.22 -22.95 16.39
CA ARG A 197 -10.26 -22.92 17.42
C ARG A 197 -9.68 -22.71 18.83
N ASP A 198 -8.56 -23.38 19.12
CA ASP A 198 -7.87 -23.20 20.40
C ASP A 198 -7.34 -21.78 20.53
N ILE A 199 -6.72 -21.25 19.47
CA ILE A 199 -6.22 -19.86 19.41
C ILE A 199 -7.37 -18.87 19.61
N ALA A 200 -8.49 -19.07 18.91
CA ALA A 200 -9.68 -18.23 19.05
C ALA A 200 -10.18 -18.19 20.50
N ARG A 201 -10.24 -19.34 21.15
CA ARG A 201 -10.64 -19.49 22.56
C ARG A 201 -9.64 -18.84 23.52
N ILE A 202 -8.33 -19.10 23.34
CA ILE A 202 -7.26 -18.58 24.22
C ILE A 202 -7.22 -17.05 24.16
N LEU A 203 -7.39 -16.48 22.97
CA LEU A 203 -7.22 -15.06 22.73
C LEU A 203 -8.53 -14.26 22.73
N GLY A 204 -9.68 -14.92 22.92
CA GLY A 204 -11.00 -14.28 22.97
C GLY A 204 -11.40 -13.59 21.66
N ILE A 205 -11.03 -14.12 20.48
CA ILE A 205 -11.30 -13.53 19.16
C ILE A 205 -12.01 -14.52 18.22
N GLY A 206 -12.61 -13.99 17.16
CA GLY A 206 -13.31 -14.82 16.18
C GLY A 206 -12.35 -15.76 15.40
N PHE A 207 -12.84 -16.93 15.02
CA PHE A 207 -12.10 -17.89 14.20
C PHE A 207 -11.60 -17.30 12.88
N GLY A 208 -12.43 -16.49 12.19
CA GLY A 208 -12.04 -15.77 10.96
C GLY A 208 -10.89 -14.79 11.19
N THR A 209 -10.89 -14.10 12.35
CA THR A 209 -9.83 -13.18 12.76
C THR A 209 -8.51 -13.91 12.95
N VAL A 210 -8.52 -15.10 13.59
CA VAL A 210 -7.32 -15.95 13.73
C VAL A 210 -6.74 -16.30 12.37
N ARG A 211 -7.57 -16.77 11.43
CA ARG A 211 -7.13 -17.13 10.08
C ARG A 211 -6.51 -15.94 9.34
N THR A 212 -7.11 -14.76 9.47
CA THR A 212 -6.56 -13.52 8.89
C THR A 212 -5.17 -13.21 9.44
N HIS A 213 -4.97 -13.30 10.76
CA HIS A 213 -3.65 -13.07 11.37
C HIS A 213 -2.62 -14.13 10.98
N ILE A 214 -2.99 -15.41 10.90
CA ILE A 214 -2.10 -16.47 10.44
C ILE A 214 -1.67 -16.22 8.99
N THR A 215 -2.60 -15.85 8.11
CA THR A 215 -2.29 -15.52 6.72
C THR A 215 -1.32 -14.34 6.62
N LYS A 216 -1.54 -13.28 7.41
CA LYS A 216 -0.64 -12.13 7.49
C LYS A 216 0.73 -12.51 8.05
N ALA A 217 0.78 -13.32 9.10
CA ALA A 217 2.04 -13.81 9.67
C ALA A 217 2.83 -14.64 8.67
N MET A 218 2.18 -15.54 7.93
CA MET A 218 2.82 -16.32 6.85
C MET A 218 3.34 -15.41 5.72
N SER A 219 2.57 -14.42 5.31
CA SER A 219 2.99 -13.44 4.29
C SER A 219 4.24 -12.68 4.73
N LYS A 220 4.24 -12.14 5.96
CA LYS A 220 5.36 -11.37 6.52
C LYS A 220 6.61 -12.21 6.73
N THR A 221 6.47 -13.47 7.13
CA THR A 221 7.62 -14.37 7.38
C THR A 221 8.10 -15.12 6.15
N GLY A 222 7.42 -14.96 5.02
CA GLY A 222 7.75 -15.69 3.80
C GLY A 222 7.36 -17.17 3.81
N CYS A 223 6.55 -17.63 4.80
CA CYS A 223 6.15 -19.03 4.92
C CYS A 223 5.01 -19.38 3.96
N ALA A 224 5.10 -20.56 3.29
CA ALA A 224 4.10 -21.02 2.33
C ALA A 224 2.87 -21.63 3.01
N ASN A 225 3.06 -22.17 4.21
CA ASN A 225 2.01 -22.89 4.95
C ASN A 225 2.22 -22.78 6.46
N ARG A 226 1.20 -23.27 7.22
CA ARG A 226 1.20 -23.23 8.68
C ARG A 226 2.37 -23.99 9.31
N ALA A 227 2.79 -25.10 8.73
CA ALA A 227 3.91 -25.89 9.25
C ALA A 227 5.25 -25.15 9.11
N GLU A 228 5.46 -24.47 7.99
CA GLU A 228 6.62 -23.60 7.80
C GLU A 228 6.61 -22.42 8.78
N LEU A 229 5.43 -21.79 9.02
CA LEU A 229 5.31 -20.73 10.03
C LEU A 229 5.67 -21.27 11.41
N ALA A 230 5.13 -22.41 11.81
CA ALA A 230 5.47 -23.04 13.09
C ALA A 230 6.97 -23.30 13.23
N ALA A 231 7.60 -23.86 12.20
CA ALA A 231 9.04 -24.14 12.18
C ALA A 231 9.89 -22.86 12.19
N ALA A 232 9.46 -21.80 11.48
CA ALA A 232 10.14 -20.51 11.45
C ALA A 232 10.13 -19.82 12.81
N ILE A 233 9.00 -19.88 13.52
CA ILE A 233 8.86 -19.31 14.86
C ILE A 233 9.64 -20.14 15.89
N ALA A 234 9.52 -21.47 15.85
CA ALA A 234 10.26 -22.35 16.79
C ALA A 234 11.79 -22.18 16.71
N ARG A 235 12.35 -21.78 15.56
CA ARG A 235 13.80 -21.49 15.41
C ARG A 235 14.22 -20.12 15.96
N ARG A 236 13.30 -19.24 16.28
CA ARG A 236 13.59 -17.89 16.81
C ARG A 236 13.62 -17.86 18.35
N TRP A 237 13.19 -18.94 18.99
CA TRP A 237 13.19 -19.15 20.45
C TRP A 237 14.18 -20.28 20.82
#